data_683a045fdb17c7489d51643e425b8bc6
#
_entry.id   683a045fdb17c7489d51643e425b8bc6
#
_cell.length_a   1.000
_cell.length_b   1.000
_cell.length_c   1.000
_cell.angle_alpha   90.00
_cell.angle_beta   90.00
_cell.angle_gamma   90.00
#
_symmetry.space_group_name_H-M   'P 1'
#
loop_
_entity.id
_entity.type
_entity.pdbx_description
1 polymer ?
#
loop_
_entity_poly.entity_id
_entity_poly.type
_entity_poly.pdbx_seq_one_letter_code
_entity_poly.pdbx_strand_id
1 'polypeptide(L)'
;MVFLANDRCNQENLIEQLKRVGAMRMPVDTLLSNWAYLVMAALAWTLKAWVALRLPETCRWAARHAAEKRAVLRMEFKAFLHAFMLIPVQVVRTSRRLVFRLLARNPWQAVFLRGIDQLRRPLQC
;
A
#
# COMPACT_ATOMS: atom_id res chain seq x y z
N MET A 1 -1.68 -2.06 33.02
CA MET A 1 -1.30 -0.70 32.61
C MET A 1 -0.44 -0.65 31.34
N VAL A 2 0.40 -1.63 31.04
CA VAL A 2 1.28 -1.65 29.84
C VAL A 2 0.50 -1.74 28.51
N PHE A 3 -0.63 -2.43 28.46
CA PHE A 3 -1.44 -2.57 27.25
C PHE A 3 -2.06 -1.25 26.76
N LEU A 4 -2.54 -0.41 27.68
CA LEU A 4 -3.13 0.91 27.35
C LEU A 4 -2.09 1.90 26.80
N ALA A 5 -0.83 1.82 27.27
CA ALA A 5 0.24 2.65 26.75
C ALA A 5 0.62 2.25 25.31
N ASN A 6 0.62 0.95 24.99
CA ASN A 6 0.89 0.45 23.64
C ASN A 6 -0.19 0.86 22.62
N ASP A 7 -1.46 0.86 23.03
CA ASP A 7 -2.56 1.31 22.14
C ASP A 7 -2.47 2.81 21.84
N ARG A 8 -2.05 3.61 22.80
CA ARG A 8 -1.84 5.05 22.62
C ARG A 8 -0.70 5.33 21.61
N CYS A 9 0.43 4.62 21.73
CA CYS A 9 1.53 4.71 20.77
C CYS A 9 1.09 4.28 19.36
N ASN A 10 0.23 3.30 19.23
CA ASN A 10 -0.32 2.86 17.94
C ASN A 10 -1.24 3.93 17.31
N GLN A 11 -2.05 4.60 18.13
CA GLN A 11 -2.90 5.71 17.66
C GLN A 11 -2.07 6.92 17.19
N GLU A 12 -1.05 7.28 17.96
CA GLU A 12 -0.13 8.37 17.60
C GLU A 12 0.60 8.07 16.28
N ASN A 13 1.07 6.85 16.10
CA ASN A 13 1.71 6.40 14.88
C ASN A 13 0.74 6.43 13.67
N LEU A 14 -0.52 6.03 13.87
CA LEU A 14 -1.57 6.12 12.85
C LEU A 14 -1.84 7.57 12.45
N ILE A 15 -1.99 8.46 13.42
CA ILE A 15 -2.20 9.90 13.19
C ILE A 15 -1.01 10.51 12.44
N GLU A 16 0.22 10.14 12.80
CA GLU A 16 1.41 10.60 12.10
C GLU A 16 1.45 10.12 10.65
N GLN A 17 1.09 8.86 10.40
CA GLN A 17 0.99 8.34 9.04
C GLN A 17 -0.08 9.07 8.22
N LEU A 18 -1.24 9.36 8.80
CA LEU A 18 -2.30 10.16 8.15
C LEU A 18 -1.83 11.59 7.85
N LYS A 19 -1.07 12.22 8.74
CA LYS A 19 -0.44 13.54 8.50
C LYS A 19 0.49 13.47 7.28
N ARG A 20 1.30 12.44 7.17
CA ARG A 20 2.25 12.24 6.05
C ARG A 20 1.55 11.95 4.71
N VAL A 21 0.36 11.36 4.73
CA VAL A 21 -0.50 11.20 3.54
C VAL A 21 -1.06 12.55 3.05
N GLY A 22 -0.94 13.58 3.86
CA GLY A 22 -1.45 14.92 3.57
C GLY A 22 -2.89 15.13 4.09
N ALA A 23 -3.47 14.19 4.81
CA ALA A 23 -4.82 14.28 5.35
C ALA A 23 -5.07 15.52 6.23
N MET A 24 -4.02 16.05 6.85
CA MET A 24 -4.10 17.24 7.72
C MET A 24 -3.80 18.55 7.00
N ARG A 25 -3.53 18.56 5.70
CA ARG A 25 -3.17 19.79 4.98
C ARG A 25 -4.37 20.67 4.63
N MET A 26 -5.58 20.15 4.78
CA MET A 26 -6.83 20.89 4.52
C MET A 26 -6.71 21.84 3.31
N PRO A 27 -6.63 21.30 2.07
CA PRO A 27 -6.25 22.09 0.90
C PRO A 27 -7.37 22.98 0.36
N VAL A 28 -8.55 22.99 1.01
CA VAL A 28 -9.75 23.66 0.54
C VAL A 28 -10.34 24.55 1.63
N ASP A 29 -11.01 25.63 1.24
CA ASP A 29 -11.53 26.65 2.16
C ASP A 29 -12.81 26.20 2.91
N THR A 30 -13.49 25.16 2.45
CA THR A 30 -14.74 24.69 3.07
C THR A 30 -14.54 23.46 3.95
N LEU A 31 -15.19 23.42 5.10
CA LEU A 31 -15.14 22.30 6.04
C LEU A 31 -15.60 20.99 5.40
N LEU A 32 -16.66 21.02 4.60
CA LEU A 32 -17.24 19.86 3.93
C LEU A 32 -16.25 19.23 2.93
N SER A 33 -15.58 20.06 2.13
CA SER A 33 -14.58 19.60 1.16
C SER A 33 -13.34 19.05 1.84
N ASN A 34 -12.90 19.67 2.94
CA ASN A 34 -11.80 19.15 3.74
C ASN A 34 -12.14 17.81 4.40
N TRP A 35 -13.38 17.62 4.84
CA TRP A 35 -13.86 16.34 5.37
C TRP A 35 -13.86 15.26 4.29
N ALA A 36 -14.35 15.55 3.09
CA ALA A 36 -14.29 14.63 1.96
C ALA A 36 -12.85 14.23 1.62
N TYR A 37 -11.92 15.19 1.64
CA TYR A 37 -10.50 14.94 1.44
C TYR A 37 -9.90 14.01 2.51
N LEU A 38 -10.27 14.22 3.78
CA LEU A 38 -9.85 13.37 4.90
C LEU A 38 -10.35 11.94 4.73
N VAL A 39 -11.61 11.77 4.33
CA VAL A 39 -12.20 10.44 4.05
C VAL A 39 -11.46 9.74 2.91
N MET A 40 -11.16 10.44 1.81
CA MET A 40 -10.39 9.87 0.70
C MET A 40 -8.98 9.45 1.13
N ALA A 41 -8.29 10.26 1.94
CA ALA A 41 -6.98 9.93 2.47
C ALA A 41 -7.02 8.69 3.40
N ALA A 42 -8.03 8.59 4.24
CA ALA A 42 -8.25 7.42 5.10
C ALA A 42 -8.55 6.15 4.29
N LEU A 43 -9.35 6.26 3.23
CA LEU A 43 -9.62 5.15 2.30
C LEU A 43 -8.35 4.70 1.58
N ALA A 44 -7.53 5.62 1.09
CA ALA A 44 -6.26 5.30 0.43
C ALA A 44 -5.31 4.55 1.38
N TRP A 45 -5.23 4.98 2.64
CA TRP A 45 -4.45 4.30 3.66
C TRP A 45 -4.99 2.90 3.99
N THR A 46 -6.31 2.76 4.12
CA THR A 46 -6.98 1.48 4.36
C THR A 46 -6.76 0.52 3.19
N LEU A 47 -6.83 1.02 1.95
CA LEU A 47 -6.57 0.24 0.76
C LEU A 47 -5.13 -0.29 0.72
N LYS A 48 -4.15 0.53 1.11
CA LYS A 48 -2.75 0.07 1.27
C LYS A 48 -2.66 -1.08 2.26
N ALA A 49 -3.28 -0.96 3.43
CA ALA A 49 -3.28 -2.00 4.46
C ALA A 49 -3.97 -3.28 3.95
N TRP A 50 -5.09 -3.14 3.26
CA TRP A 50 -5.81 -4.26 2.65
C TRP A 50 -4.96 -4.99 1.60
N VAL A 51 -4.29 -4.26 0.71
CA VAL A 51 -3.36 -4.87 -0.28
C VAL A 51 -2.26 -5.65 0.43
N ALA A 52 -1.66 -5.08 1.48
CA ALA A 52 -0.62 -5.75 2.25
C ALA A 52 -1.13 -7.02 2.95
N LEU A 53 -2.34 -6.99 3.52
CA LEU A 53 -2.96 -8.14 4.16
C LEU A 53 -3.28 -9.27 3.17
N ARG A 54 -3.57 -8.94 1.92
CA ARG A 54 -3.84 -9.91 0.84
C ARG A 54 -2.57 -10.59 0.31
N LEU A 55 -1.36 -10.12 0.66
CA LEU A 55 -0.13 -10.77 0.23
C LEU A 55 -0.04 -12.21 0.77
N PRO A 56 0.21 -13.20 -0.09
CA PRO A 56 0.24 -14.60 0.32
C PRO A 56 1.49 -14.91 1.15
N GLU A 57 1.31 -15.72 2.19
CA GLU A 57 2.38 -16.24 3.07
C GLU A 57 2.63 -17.73 2.81
N THR A 58 2.49 -18.16 1.56
CA THR A 58 2.53 -19.57 1.19
C THR A 58 3.90 -20.05 0.74
N CYS A 59 4.11 -21.38 0.77
CA CYS A 59 5.24 -22.10 0.22
C CYS A 59 6.53 -22.10 1.07
N ARG A 60 7.58 -22.65 0.48
CA ARG A 60 8.93 -22.79 1.04
C ARG A 60 9.50 -21.47 1.64
N TRP A 61 9.00 -20.32 1.21
CA TRP A 61 9.45 -18.99 1.59
C TRP A 61 8.48 -18.25 2.55
N ALA A 62 7.62 -18.97 3.26
CA ALA A 62 6.59 -18.38 4.13
C ALA A 62 7.16 -17.36 5.13
N ALA A 63 8.27 -17.65 5.79
CA ALA A 63 8.91 -16.73 6.73
C ALA A 63 9.35 -15.41 6.06
N ARG A 64 9.92 -15.48 4.85
CA ARG A 64 10.30 -14.31 4.06
C ARG A 64 9.07 -13.52 3.63
N HIS A 65 8.03 -14.20 3.15
CA HIS A 65 6.78 -13.55 2.72
C HIS A 65 6.07 -12.86 3.88
N ALA A 66 6.07 -13.46 5.07
CA ALA A 66 5.55 -12.83 6.29
C ALA A 66 6.35 -11.59 6.71
N ALA A 67 7.68 -11.61 6.54
CA ALA A 67 8.52 -10.45 6.79
C ALA A 67 8.24 -9.33 5.78
N GLU A 68 8.13 -9.65 4.48
CA GLU A 68 7.78 -8.71 3.41
C GLU A 68 6.40 -8.08 3.63
N LYS A 69 5.39 -8.87 3.99
CA LYS A 69 4.04 -8.41 4.34
C LYS A 69 4.07 -7.41 5.51
N ARG A 70 4.78 -7.76 6.60
CA ARG A 70 4.96 -6.86 7.75
C ARG A 70 5.67 -5.57 7.37
N ALA A 71 6.68 -5.65 6.51
CA ALA A 71 7.39 -4.48 6.01
C ALA A 71 6.48 -3.57 5.19
N VAL A 72 5.63 -4.12 4.31
CA VAL A 72 4.65 -3.33 3.53
C VAL A 72 3.58 -2.70 4.43
N LEU A 73 3.09 -3.41 5.46
CA LEU A 73 2.15 -2.84 6.44
C LEU A 73 2.73 -1.63 7.17
N ARG A 74 4.01 -1.72 7.59
CA ARG A 74 4.71 -0.64 8.31
C ARG A 74 5.25 0.47 7.41
N MET A 75 5.31 0.22 6.10
CA MET A 75 5.86 1.15 5.12
C MET A 75 5.09 2.47 5.12
N GLU A 76 5.79 3.59 5.05
CA GLU A 76 5.17 4.90 4.86
C GLU A 76 4.38 4.94 3.54
N PHE A 77 3.29 5.70 3.52
CA PHE A 77 2.42 5.77 2.33
C PHE A 77 3.16 6.29 1.10
N LYS A 78 4.03 7.29 1.26
CA LYS A 78 4.85 7.81 0.16
C LYS A 78 5.80 6.74 -0.40
N ALA A 79 6.45 5.97 0.48
CA ALA A 79 7.30 4.87 0.08
C ALA A 79 6.51 3.76 -0.64
N PHE A 80 5.29 3.46 -0.16
CA PHE A 80 4.38 2.53 -0.81
C PHE A 80 3.99 2.99 -2.22
N LEU A 81 3.67 4.28 -2.41
CA LEU A 81 3.38 4.83 -3.75
C LEU A 81 4.55 4.61 -4.71
N HIS A 82 5.77 4.92 -4.30
CA HIS A 82 6.96 4.72 -5.13
C HIS A 82 7.27 3.24 -5.40
N ALA A 83 7.02 2.36 -4.42
CA ALA A 83 7.31 0.94 -4.54
C ALA A 83 6.31 0.18 -5.41
N PHE A 84 5.01 0.59 -5.40
CA PHE A 84 3.92 -0.20 -5.96
C PHE A 84 3.07 0.52 -7.00
N MET A 85 3.02 1.86 -7.01
CA MET A 85 2.17 2.63 -7.93
C MET A 85 2.97 3.43 -8.95
N LEU A 86 4.03 4.13 -8.54
CA LEU A 86 4.84 4.97 -9.40
C LEU A 86 6.02 4.20 -10.02
N ILE A 87 5.76 2.99 -10.49
CA ILE A 87 6.77 2.16 -11.13
C ILE A 87 6.88 2.58 -12.61
N PRO A 88 8.06 2.99 -13.09
CA PRO A 88 8.23 3.33 -14.50
C PRO A 88 8.11 2.08 -15.37
N VAL A 89 7.24 2.15 -16.36
CA VAL A 89 6.92 1.03 -17.25
C VAL A 89 7.05 1.47 -18.71
N GLN A 90 7.75 0.68 -19.50
CA GLN A 90 7.74 0.80 -20.96
C GLN A 90 6.62 -0.08 -21.53
N VAL A 91 5.72 0.52 -22.29
CA VAL A 91 4.67 -0.20 -23.00
C VAL A 91 5.16 -0.51 -24.43
N VAL A 92 5.33 -1.79 -24.73
CA VAL A 92 5.71 -2.26 -26.05
C VAL A 92 4.51 -2.93 -26.69
N ARG A 93 4.04 -2.37 -27.81
CA ARG A 93 2.94 -2.92 -28.59
C ARG A 93 3.51 -3.74 -29.75
N THR A 94 3.20 -5.02 -29.77
CA THR A 94 3.42 -5.91 -30.92
C THR A 94 2.08 -6.19 -31.60
N SER A 95 2.07 -6.78 -32.80
CA SER A 95 0.85 -7.01 -33.62
C SER A 95 -0.26 -7.78 -32.84
N ARG A 96 0.08 -8.57 -31.83
CA ARG A 96 -0.86 -9.44 -31.08
C ARG A 96 -0.80 -9.29 -29.56
N ARG A 97 0.14 -8.53 -29.00
CA ARG A 97 0.36 -8.46 -27.54
C ARG A 97 0.77 -7.06 -27.11
N LEU A 98 0.27 -6.68 -25.95
CA LEU A 98 0.74 -5.52 -25.19
C LEU A 98 1.67 -6.02 -24.09
N VAL A 99 2.93 -5.62 -24.13
CA VAL A 99 3.95 -6.03 -23.17
C VAL A 99 4.34 -4.85 -22.30
N PHE A 100 4.18 -5.01 -21.01
CA PHE A 100 4.61 -4.02 -20.01
C PHE A 100 5.98 -4.42 -19.46
N ARG A 101 7.02 -3.62 -19.76
CA ARG A 101 8.37 -3.83 -19.25
C ARG A 101 8.61 -2.89 -18.08
N LEU A 102 8.85 -3.44 -16.90
CA LEU A 102 9.24 -2.67 -15.72
C LEU A 102 10.69 -2.21 -15.90
N LEU A 103 10.95 -0.90 -15.90
CA LEU A 103 12.26 -0.32 -16.22
C LEU A 103 13.17 -0.14 -15.01
N ALA A 104 12.63 -0.05 -13.80
CA ALA A 104 13.41 0.21 -12.59
C ALA A 104 13.78 -1.07 -11.87
N ARG A 105 14.98 -1.11 -11.27
CA ARG A 105 15.35 -2.09 -10.25
C ARG A 105 14.59 -1.78 -8.96
N ASN A 106 13.35 -2.21 -8.88
CA ASN A 106 12.55 -2.05 -7.67
C ASN A 106 12.73 -3.32 -6.80
N PRO A 107 13.23 -3.21 -5.56
CA PRO A 107 13.39 -4.36 -4.67
C PRO A 107 12.06 -5.03 -4.33
N TRP A 108 10.94 -4.31 -4.48
CA TRP A 108 9.58 -4.79 -4.23
C TRP A 108 8.91 -5.43 -5.46
N GLN A 109 9.60 -5.52 -6.59
CA GLN A 109 9.03 -6.04 -7.84
C GLN A 109 8.43 -7.45 -7.69
N ALA A 110 9.11 -8.34 -7.00
CA ALA A 110 8.63 -9.71 -6.76
C ALA A 110 7.37 -9.71 -5.88
N VAL A 111 7.31 -8.83 -4.87
CA VAL A 111 6.13 -8.65 -4.00
C VAL A 111 4.97 -8.07 -4.79
N PHE A 112 5.23 -7.08 -5.65
CA PHE A 112 4.24 -6.46 -6.52
C PHE A 112 3.59 -7.48 -7.47
N LEU A 113 4.38 -8.29 -8.16
CA LEU A 113 3.86 -9.31 -9.08
C LEU A 113 3.03 -10.36 -8.35
N ARG A 114 3.48 -10.84 -7.19
CA ARG A 114 2.69 -11.76 -6.35
C ARG A 114 1.38 -11.13 -5.86
N GLY A 115 1.41 -9.85 -5.52
CA GLY A 115 0.23 -9.09 -5.15
C GLY A 115 -0.80 -9.04 -6.28
N ILE A 116 -0.37 -8.74 -7.51
CA ILE A 116 -1.24 -8.75 -8.70
C ILE A 116 -1.85 -10.13 -8.93
N ASP A 117 -1.05 -11.19 -8.86
CA ASP A 117 -1.54 -12.56 -9.06
C ASP A 117 -2.58 -12.93 -8.00
N GLN A 118 -2.38 -12.49 -6.77
CA GLN A 118 -3.33 -12.72 -5.68
C GLN A 118 -4.64 -11.90 -5.85
N LEU A 119 -4.54 -10.66 -6.34
CA LEU A 119 -5.71 -9.81 -6.58
C LEU A 119 -6.57 -10.29 -7.75
N ARG A 120 -5.97 -11.01 -8.70
CA ARG A 120 -6.70 -11.62 -9.84
C ARG A 120 -7.50 -12.86 -9.43
N ARG A 121 -7.18 -13.46 -8.29
CA ARG A 121 -7.94 -14.63 -7.80
C ARG A 121 -9.27 -14.15 -7.21
N PRO A 122 -10.40 -14.82 -7.53
CA PRO A 122 -11.68 -14.48 -6.94
C PRO A 122 -11.60 -14.61 -5.42
N LEU A 123 -12.34 -13.78 -4.72
CA LEU A 123 -12.51 -13.88 -3.27
C LEU A 123 -13.25 -15.20 -2.99
N GLN A 124 -12.57 -16.08 -2.29
CA GLN A 124 -13.25 -17.25 -1.73
C GLN A 124 -13.94 -16.78 -0.45
N CYS A 125 -15.27 -16.72 -0.50
CA CYS A 125 -16.12 -16.52 0.67
C CYS A 125 -16.25 -17.81 1.46
#